data_d8b1ae731805acfbddb261eabd6d73e8
#
_entry.id   d8b1ae731805acfbddb261eabd6d73e8
#
_cell.length_a   1.000
_cell.length_b   1.000
_cell.length_c   1.000
_cell.angle_alpha   90.00
_cell.angle_beta   90.00
_cell.angle_gamma   90.00
#
_symmetry.space_group_name_H-M   'P 1'
#
loop_
_entity.id
_entity.type
_entity.pdbx_description
1 polymer ?
#
loop_
_entity_poly.entity_id
_entity_poly.type
_entity_poly.pdbx_seq_one_letter_code
_entity_poly.pdbx_strand_id
1 'polypeptide(L)'
;MKSPIVDVHSIPVLPEIADSVIRMALDEDMSVSRVARVIEKDQALTARILSLANSSFYKRSRQVGTVKDAMVAIGAEAVRTLALGLCILNVFPSRRDGAFDHKEFWRHSIGCAMYAEAMMNRVSPQLGAKAFCTGLLHDIGKLVLDLTRHEEYRAVVEQAREGSRPLDEIEKELLGTTHAEVGHDVLAHWKLPRLYEESVWCHHAPVQVIDEDQFRISGIVNIANTLTHMTGIGGSGNSYPQLVPGSLLKKFSLSETVLDELMASVPRQIDLICEEIGIGKPAEGLFGLVNRASMRLSEISVKL
;
A
#
# COMPACT_ATOMS: atom_id res chain seq x y z
N MET A 1 6.31 13.17 26.83
CA MET A 1 6.84 12.60 25.58
C MET A 1 6.89 11.10 25.78
N LYS A 2 6.10 10.32 25.04
CA LYS A 2 6.24 8.85 25.05
C LYS A 2 7.61 8.53 24.45
N SER A 3 8.35 7.61 25.06
CA SER A 3 9.59 7.07 24.48
C SER A 3 9.29 6.56 23.08
N PRO A 4 10.13 6.80 22.06
CA PRO A 4 9.88 6.25 20.73
C PRO A 4 9.75 4.74 20.82
N ILE A 5 8.66 4.21 20.28
CA ILE A 5 8.26 2.80 20.40
C ILE A 5 9.22 1.91 19.62
N VAL A 6 9.86 2.48 18.60
CA VAL A 6 10.97 1.88 17.84
C VAL A 6 12.18 2.79 17.96
N ASP A 7 13.35 2.21 18.22
CA ASP A 7 14.60 2.98 18.20
C ASP A 7 14.79 3.57 16.79
N VAL A 8 14.80 4.90 16.70
CA VAL A 8 14.98 5.65 15.46
C VAL A 8 16.25 5.20 14.70
N HIS A 9 17.29 4.75 15.42
CA HIS A 9 18.53 4.24 14.81
C HIS A 9 18.37 2.85 14.17
N SER A 10 17.30 2.14 14.47
CA SER A 10 16.98 0.85 13.87
C SER A 10 16.12 0.95 12.59
N ILE A 11 15.57 2.14 12.31
CA ILE A 11 14.82 2.39 11.08
C ILE A 11 15.80 2.41 9.89
N PRO A 12 15.51 1.67 8.81
CA PRO A 12 16.38 1.68 7.63
C PRO A 12 16.61 3.09 7.09
N VAL A 13 17.87 3.39 6.77
CA VAL A 13 18.23 4.66 6.13
C VAL A 13 17.77 4.62 4.68
N LEU A 14 17.08 5.65 4.26
CA LEU A 14 16.68 5.79 2.86
C LEU A 14 17.91 5.96 1.96
N PRO A 15 17.95 5.34 0.77
CA PRO A 15 18.97 5.60 -0.24
C PRO A 15 19.01 7.10 -0.62
N GLU A 16 20.16 7.60 -1.01
CA GLU A 16 20.34 9.01 -1.41
C GLU A 16 19.32 9.48 -2.46
N ILE A 17 18.99 8.58 -3.40
CA ILE A 17 17.96 8.86 -4.40
C ILE A 17 16.57 9.08 -3.77
N ALA A 18 16.23 8.35 -2.70
CA ALA A 18 14.93 8.47 -2.05
C ALA A 18 14.74 9.84 -1.38
N ASP A 19 15.78 10.39 -0.74
CA ASP A 19 15.74 11.76 -0.20
C ASP A 19 15.47 12.81 -1.30
N SER A 20 16.08 12.63 -2.48
CA SER A 20 15.79 13.47 -3.64
C SER A 20 14.38 13.29 -4.17
N VAL A 21 13.85 12.07 -4.15
CA VAL A 21 12.49 11.74 -4.57
C VAL A 21 11.46 12.27 -3.57
N ILE A 22 11.74 12.18 -2.26
CA ILE A 22 10.88 12.77 -1.22
C ILE A 22 10.78 14.28 -1.40
N ARG A 23 11.92 14.98 -1.55
CA ARG A 23 11.92 16.42 -1.84
C ARG A 23 11.15 16.77 -3.11
N MET A 24 11.26 15.93 -4.13
CA MET A 24 10.49 16.07 -5.36
C MET A 24 8.98 15.87 -5.13
N ALA A 25 8.60 14.94 -4.27
CA ALA A 25 7.20 14.70 -3.95
C ALA A 25 6.57 15.83 -3.10
N LEU A 26 7.41 16.56 -2.33
CA LEU A 26 7.01 17.71 -1.53
C LEU A 26 6.88 19.01 -2.34
N ASP A 27 7.58 19.13 -3.47
CA ASP A 27 7.63 20.32 -4.32
C ASP A 27 6.66 20.15 -5.49
N GLU A 28 5.40 20.57 -5.28
CA GLU A 28 4.36 20.49 -6.32
C GLU A 28 4.68 21.37 -7.52
N ASP A 29 5.47 22.44 -7.34
CA ASP A 29 5.88 23.39 -8.39
C ASP A 29 7.12 22.92 -9.14
N MET A 30 7.73 21.79 -8.76
CA MET A 30 8.90 21.28 -9.45
C MET A 30 8.63 20.97 -10.92
N SER A 31 9.43 21.58 -11.81
CA SER A 31 9.24 21.39 -13.25
C SER A 31 9.41 19.93 -13.68
N VAL A 32 8.63 19.51 -14.68
CA VAL A 32 8.69 18.17 -15.30
C VAL A 32 10.13 17.75 -15.63
N SER A 33 10.93 18.70 -16.17
CA SER A 33 12.34 18.42 -16.53
C SER A 33 13.24 18.19 -15.31
N ARG A 34 12.92 18.76 -14.15
CA ARG A 34 13.69 18.54 -12.92
C ARG A 34 13.32 17.20 -12.29
N VAL A 35 12.03 16.86 -12.27
CA VAL A 35 11.53 15.56 -11.83
C VAL A 35 12.17 14.44 -12.65
N ALA A 36 12.11 14.54 -13.99
CA ALA A 36 12.71 13.54 -14.87
C ALA A 36 14.20 13.35 -14.57
N ARG A 37 14.96 14.42 -14.44
CA ARG A 37 16.40 14.34 -14.11
C ARG A 37 16.70 13.68 -12.76
N VAL A 38 15.84 13.82 -11.77
CA VAL A 38 16.00 13.14 -10.47
C VAL A 38 15.82 11.64 -10.65
N ILE A 39 14.76 11.23 -11.33
CA ILE A 39 14.41 9.82 -11.55
C ILE A 39 15.45 9.14 -12.46
N GLU A 40 15.86 9.79 -13.55
CA GLU A 40 16.79 9.26 -14.56
C GLU A 40 18.23 9.05 -14.03
N LYS A 41 18.55 9.52 -12.82
CA LYS A 41 19.81 9.18 -12.15
C LYS A 41 19.87 7.71 -11.71
N ASP A 42 18.72 7.07 -11.51
CA ASP A 42 18.62 5.67 -11.18
C ASP A 42 17.97 4.90 -12.33
N GLN A 43 18.75 4.05 -13.01
CA GLN A 43 18.30 3.29 -14.17
C GLN A 43 17.24 2.25 -13.81
N ALA A 44 17.34 1.63 -12.61
CA ALA A 44 16.38 0.63 -12.17
C ALA A 44 15.03 1.28 -11.84
N LEU A 45 15.04 2.43 -11.15
CA LEU A 45 13.85 3.21 -10.87
C LEU A 45 13.20 3.69 -12.17
N THR A 46 14.00 4.22 -13.11
CA THR A 46 13.52 4.66 -14.44
C THR A 46 12.81 3.52 -15.17
N ALA A 47 13.45 2.35 -15.28
CA ALA A 47 12.88 1.19 -15.95
C ALA A 47 11.54 0.75 -15.33
N ARG A 48 11.45 0.68 -13.99
CA ARG A 48 10.24 0.31 -13.28
C ARG A 48 9.11 1.33 -13.49
N ILE A 49 9.41 2.63 -13.46
CA ILE A 49 8.42 3.69 -13.73
C ILE A 49 7.88 3.57 -15.15
N LEU A 50 8.76 3.38 -16.15
CA LEU A 50 8.33 3.21 -17.53
C LEU A 50 7.52 1.95 -17.74
N SER A 51 7.89 0.84 -17.09
CA SER A 51 7.12 -0.41 -17.10
C SER A 51 5.71 -0.20 -16.55
N LEU A 52 5.58 0.41 -15.37
CA LEU A 52 4.29 0.72 -14.76
C LEU A 52 3.46 1.67 -15.62
N ALA A 53 4.05 2.74 -16.18
CA ALA A 53 3.36 3.67 -17.06
C ALA A 53 2.84 3.02 -18.35
N ASN A 54 3.49 1.95 -18.81
CA ASN A 54 3.10 1.16 -19.99
C ASN A 54 2.15 -0.01 -19.63
N SER A 55 1.92 -0.27 -18.36
CA SER A 55 1.06 -1.38 -17.91
C SER A 55 -0.40 -1.19 -18.32
N SER A 56 -1.14 -2.29 -18.36
CA SER A 56 -2.58 -2.29 -18.64
C SER A 56 -3.40 -1.50 -17.59
N PHE A 57 -2.82 -1.25 -16.42
CA PHE A 57 -3.45 -0.46 -15.37
C PHE A 57 -3.71 0.98 -15.80
N TYR A 58 -2.74 1.62 -16.46
CA TYR A 58 -2.89 2.99 -16.98
C TYR A 58 -3.53 3.09 -18.37
N LYS A 59 -3.91 1.95 -19.00
CA LYS A 59 -4.70 1.85 -20.26
C LYS A 59 -4.27 2.83 -21.35
N ARG A 60 -3.00 2.80 -21.77
CA ARG A 60 -2.49 3.74 -22.79
C ARG A 60 -2.53 3.15 -24.19
N SER A 61 -2.82 4.01 -25.17
CA SER A 61 -2.83 3.65 -26.59
C SER A 61 -1.43 3.76 -27.23
N ARG A 62 -0.50 4.47 -26.59
CA ARG A 62 0.86 4.68 -27.09
C ARG A 62 1.88 4.34 -26.01
N GLN A 63 2.94 3.65 -26.42
CA GLN A 63 4.06 3.30 -25.56
C GLN A 63 4.84 4.55 -25.12
N VAL A 64 5.20 4.59 -23.86
CA VAL A 64 5.95 5.64 -23.19
C VAL A 64 7.41 5.23 -23.14
N GLY A 65 8.30 6.06 -23.68
CA GLY A 65 9.74 5.76 -23.78
C GLY A 65 10.63 6.55 -22.83
N THR A 66 10.13 7.64 -22.25
CA THR A 66 10.90 8.51 -21.33
C THR A 66 10.09 8.86 -20.10
N VAL A 67 10.77 9.25 -19.01
CA VAL A 67 10.09 9.73 -17.79
C VAL A 67 9.21 10.94 -18.07
N LYS A 68 9.65 11.83 -18.99
CA LYS A 68 8.84 12.98 -19.41
C LYS A 68 7.56 12.54 -20.12
N ASP A 69 7.66 11.56 -21.01
CA ASP A 69 6.48 10.99 -21.68
C ASP A 69 5.53 10.32 -20.65
N ALA A 70 6.11 9.65 -19.66
CA ALA A 70 5.31 9.08 -18.56
C ALA A 70 4.55 10.18 -17.81
N MET A 71 5.20 11.29 -17.48
CA MET A 71 4.57 12.43 -16.81
C MET A 71 3.44 13.06 -17.63
N VAL A 72 3.61 13.12 -18.95
CA VAL A 72 2.54 13.57 -19.86
C VAL A 72 1.40 12.55 -19.93
N ALA A 73 1.76 11.28 -19.91
CA ALA A 73 0.80 10.18 -20.11
C ALA A 73 -0.06 9.89 -18.88
N ILE A 74 0.54 9.77 -17.69
CA ILE A 74 -0.15 9.38 -16.45
C ILE A 74 -0.20 10.50 -15.40
N GLY A 75 0.40 11.66 -15.71
CA GLY A 75 0.46 12.81 -14.82
C GLY A 75 1.78 12.90 -14.03
N ALA A 76 2.20 14.14 -13.77
CA ALA A 76 3.46 14.40 -13.06
C ALA A 76 3.39 13.91 -11.60
N GLU A 77 2.25 14.08 -10.96
CA GLU A 77 2.02 13.64 -9.58
C GLU A 77 2.06 12.11 -9.46
N ALA A 78 1.41 11.38 -10.37
CA ALA A 78 1.46 9.92 -10.41
C ALA A 78 2.90 9.42 -10.56
N VAL A 79 3.71 10.00 -11.45
CA VAL A 79 5.11 9.60 -11.62
C VAL A 79 5.94 9.89 -10.36
N ARG A 80 5.74 11.03 -9.69
CA ARG A 80 6.42 11.38 -8.43
C ARG A 80 6.07 10.36 -7.32
N THR A 81 4.81 10.05 -7.21
CA THR A 81 4.28 9.12 -6.20
C THR A 81 4.75 7.68 -6.43
N LEU A 82 4.75 7.22 -7.69
CA LEU A 82 5.32 5.92 -8.07
C LEU A 82 6.81 5.86 -7.75
N ALA A 83 7.56 6.93 -8.07
CA ALA A 83 8.99 6.99 -7.75
C ALA A 83 9.24 6.86 -6.25
N LEU A 84 8.45 7.55 -5.42
CA LEU A 84 8.54 7.47 -3.95
C LEU A 84 8.28 6.04 -3.46
N GLY A 85 7.16 5.45 -3.87
CA GLY A 85 6.79 4.09 -3.48
C GLY A 85 7.83 3.05 -3.87
N LEU A 86 8.34 3.11 -5.11
CA LEU A 86 9.38 2.21 -5.61
C LEU A 86 10.73 2.39 -4.89
N CYS A 87 11.09 3.61 -4.49
CA CYS A 87 12.28 3.85 -3.67
C CYS A 87 12.16 3.17 -2.31
N ILE A 88 11.01 3.30 -1.65
CA ILE A 88 10.77 2.71 -0.33
C ILE A 88 10.75 1.18 -0.39
N LEU A 89 10.13 0.62 -1.43
CA LEU A 89 10.12 -0.83 -1.66
C LEU A 89 11.55 -1.42 -1.68
N ASN A 90 12.52 -0.71 -2.24
CA ASN A 90 13.90 -1.17 -2.29
C ASN A 90 14.67 -1.07 -0.95
N VAL A 91 14.13 -0.36 0.04
CA VAL A 91 14.75 -0.21 1.37
C VAL A 91 14.68 -1.52 2.18
N PHE A 92 13.64 -2.32 1.95
CA PHE A 92 13.41 -3.54 2.69
C PHE A 92 13.78 -4.77 1.85
N PRO A 93 14.95 -5.40 2.07
CA PRO A 93 15.32 -6.62 1.37
C PRO A 93 14.38 -7.75 1.77
N SER A 94 14.03 -8.60 0.82
CA SER A 94 13.26 -9.81 1.10
C SER A 94 14.04 -10.73 2.05
N ARG A 95 13.45 -11.07 3.19
CA ARG A 95 13.99 -12.01 4.15
C ARG A 95 13.33 -13.38 3.95
N ARG A 96 14.12 -14.46 4.07
CA ARG A 96 13.61 -15.85 4.03
C ARG A 96 13.10 -16.31 5.39
N ASP A 97 13.61 -15.72 6.46
CA ASP A 97 13.33 -16.00 7.86
C ASP A 97 12.40 -14.95 8.51
N GLY A 98 11.74 -14.12 7.71
CA GLY A 98 10.79 -13.13 8.18
C GLY A 98 9.60 -13.74 8.94
N ALA A 99 8.95 -12.97 9.81
CA ALA A 99 7.74 -13.39 10.51
C ALA A 99 6.60 -13.71 9.51
N PHE A 100 6.67 -13.12 8.32
CA PHE A 100 5.77 -13.35 7.18
C PHE A 100 6.53 -13.27 5.85
N ASP A 101 5.89 -13.72 4.76
CA ASP A 101 6.49 -13.63 3.42
C ASP A 101 6.48 -12.18 2.90
N HIS A 102 7.67 -11.58 2.75
CA HIS A 102 7.83 -10.21 2.26
C HIS A 102 7.35 -10.03 0.80
N LYS A 103 7.38 -11.08 -0.04
CA LYS A 103 6.84 -10.98 -1.40
C LYS A 103 5.32 -10.88 -1.36
N GLU A 104 4.67 -11.71 -0.56
CA GLU A 104 3.22 -11.67 -0.38
C GLU A 104 2.79 -10.37 0.31
N PHE A 105 3.60 -9.83 1.24
CA PHE A 105 3.41 -8.51 1.82
C PHE A 105 3.38 -7.41 0.75
N TRP A 106 4.38 -7.37 -0.13
CA TRP A 106 4.42 -6.35 -1.19
C TRP A 106 3.31 -6.54 -2.22
N ARG A 107 2.92 -7.78 -2.52
CA ARG A 107 1.74 -8.04 -3.36
C ARG A 107 0.47 -7.48 -2.75
N HIS A 108 0.28 -7.66 -1.44
CA HIS A 108 -0.82 -7.08 -0.68
C HIS A 108 -0.77 -5.54 -0.75
N SER A 109 0.37 -4.94 -0.47
CA SER A 109 0.54 -3.49 -0.49
C SER A 109 0.26 -2.88 -1.88
N ILE A 110 0.70 -3.53 -2.97
CA ILE A 110 0.39 -3.12 -4.34
C ILE A 110 -1.09 -3.28 -4.63
N GLY A 111 -1.70 -4.38 -4.22
CA GLY A 111 -3.14 -4.59 -4.35
C GLY A 111 -3.94 -3.49 -3.67
N CYS A 112 -3.60 -3.18 -2.43
CA CYS A 112 -4.20 -2.09 -1.69
C CYS A 112 -4.01 -0.74 -2.40
N ALA A 113 -2.80 -0.45 -2.90
CA ALA A 113 -2.51 0.77 -3.67
C ALA A 113 -3.39 0.90 -4.92
N MET A 114 -3.52 -0.16 -5.70
CA MET A 114 -4.32 -0.18 -6.93
C MET A 114 -5.82 0.01 -6.64
N TYR A 115 -6.36 -0.68 -5.63
CA TYR A 115 -7.75 -0.47 -5.22
C TYR A 115 -7.96 0.95 -4.72
N ALA A 116 -7.03 1.48 -3.90
CA ALA A 116 -7.13 2.83 -3.37
C ALA A 116 -7.13 3.89 -4.48
N GLU A 117 -6.21 3.81 -5.45
CA GLU A 117 -6.19 4.73 -6.59
C GLU A 117 -7.45 4.63 -7.45
N ALA A 118 -7.89 3.42 -7.77
CA ALA A 118 -9.05 3.19 -8.61
C ALA A 118 -10.34 3.73 -7.97
N MET A 119 -10.51 3.57 -6.67
CA MET A 119 -11.64 4.15 -5.93
C MET A 119 -11.50 5.67 -5.78
N MET A 120 -10.30 6.15 -5.41
CA MET A 120 -10.08 7.59 -5.21
C MET A 120 -10.26 8.38 -6.49
N ASN A 121 -9.89 7.84 -7.65
CA ASN A 121 -10.14 8.48 -8.95
C ASN A 121 -11.63 8.65 -9.28
N ARG A 122 -12.53 7.91 -8.62
CA ARG A 122 -13.99 8.11 -8.72
C ARG A 122 -14.51 9.12 -7.70
N VAL A 123 -13.86 9.23 -6.55
CA VAL A 123 -14.29 10.10 -5.42
C VAL A 123 -13.67 11.49 -5.52
N SER A 124 -12.36 11.55 -5.75
CA SER A 124 -11.55 12.77 -5.76
C SER A 124 -10.29 12.55 -6.61
N PRO A 125 -10.38 12.68 -7.96
CA PRO A 125 -9.31 12.29 -8.88
C PRO A 125 -7.94 12.92 -8.58
N GLN A 126 -7.92 14.14 -8.05
CA GLN A 126 -6.69 14.83 -7.65
C GLN A 126 -5.95 14.15 -6.49
N LEU A 127 -6.60 13.28 -5.73
CA LEU A 127 -6.01 12.51 -4.64
C LEU A 127 -5.64 11.07 -5.05
N GLY A 128 -5.90 10.66 -6.29
CA GLY A 128 -5.70 9.29 -6.76
C GLY A 128 -4.28 8.78 -6.51
N ALA A 129 -3.28 9.51 -6.98
CA ALA A 129 -1.87 9.15 -6.80
C ALA A 129 -1.47 9.13 -5.30
N LYS A 130 -1.98 10.07 -4.49
CA LYS A 130 -1.72 10.09 -3.05
C LYS A 130 -2.33 8.87 -2.35
N ALA A 131 -3.54 8.47 -2.75
CA ALA A 131 -4.17 7.25 -2.23
C ALA A 131 -3.39 5.99 -2.63
N PHE A 132 -2.86 5.92 -3.87
CA PHE A 132 -1.94 4.85 -4.28
C PHE A 132 -0.74 4.74 -3.34
N CYS A 133 -0.02 5.86 -3.12
CA CYS A 133 1.16 5.87 -2.27
C CYS A 133 0.82 5.44 -0.83
N THR A 134 -0.26 5.99 -0.26
CA THR A 134 -0.69 5.60 1.08
C THR A 134 -1.05 4.13 1.14
N GLY A 135 -1.78 3.61 0.14
CA GLY A 135 -2.10 2.19 0.05
C GLY A 135 -0.86 1.30 -0.07
N LEU A 136 0.18 1.76 -0.77
CA LEU A 136 1.45 1.03 -0.87
C LEU A 136 2.20 1.01 0.48
N LEU A 137 2.08 2.05 1.29
CA LEU A 137 2.84 2.25 2.52
C LEU A 137 2.04 1.95 3.80
N HIS A 138 0.73 1.69 3.71
CA HIS A 138 -0.15 1.60 4.88
C HIS A 138 0.34 0.63 5.96
N ASP A 139 0.93 -0.47 5.54
CA ASP A 139 1.42 -1.56 6.38
C ASP A 139 2.95 -1.53 6.62
N ILE A 140 3.65 -0.46 6.22
CA ILE A 140 5.13 -0.40 6.28
C ILE A 140 5.69 -0.66 7.68
N GLY A 141 4.95 -0.33 8.72
CA GLY A 141 5.31 -0.59 10.10
C GLY A 141 5.50 -2.08 10.41
N LYS A 142 4.81 -2.98 9.70
CA LYS A 142 4.98 -4.43 9.84
C LYS A 142 6.39 -4.87 9.46
N LEU A 143 6.95 -4.33 8.36
CA LEU A 143 8.32 -4.61 7.94
C LEU A 143 9.34 -4.08 8.95
N VAL A 144 9.08 -2.93 9.56
CA VAL A 144 9.96 -2.37 10.58
C VAL A 144 9.89 -3.20 11.86
N LEU A 145 8.71 -3.63 12.28
CA LEU A 145 8.55 -4.53 13.44
C LEU A 145 9.23 -5.87 13.20
N ASP A 146 9.08 -6.47 12.01
CA ASP A 146 9.77 -7.71 11.66
C ASP A 146 11.30 -7.54 11.61
N LEU A 147 11.80 -6.36 11.23
CA LEU A 147 13.22 -6.08 11.19
C LEU A 147 13.82 -5.84 12.58
N THR A 148 13.11 -5.10 13.45
CA THR A 148 13.63 -4.57 14.70
C THR A 148 13.27 -5.39 15.93
N ARG A 149 12.15 -6.13 15.87
CA ARG A 149 11.60 -6.96 16.96
C ARG A 149 11.16 -8.33 16.44
N HIS A 150 12.01 -8.97 15.64
CA HIS A 150 11.69 -10.16 14.86
C HIS A 150 11.00 -11.28 15.64
N GLU A 151 11.57 -11.74 16.76
CA GLU A 151 11.02 -12.87 17.53
C GLU A 151 9.66 -12.51 18.16
N GLU A 152 9.53 -11.29 18.67
CA GLU A 152 8.28 -10.80 19.26
C GLU A 152 7.20 -10.64 18.17
N TYR A 153 7.58 -10.12 16.98
CA TYR A 153 6.66 -9.95 15.88
C TYR A 153 6.24 -11.27 15.25
N ARG A 154 7.13 -12.27 15.26
CA ARG A 154 6.78 -13.64 14.87
C ARG A 154 5.66 -14.19 15.75
N ALA A 155 5.74 -14.03 17.08
CA ALA A 155 4.68 -14.45 17.99
C ALA A 155 3.35 -13.76 17.71
N VAL A 156 3.37 -12.45 17.37
CA VAL A 156 2.17 -11.70 16.94
C VAL A 156 1.55 -12.33 15.70
N VAL A 157 2.35 -12.57 14.66
CA VAL A 157 1.85 -13.14 13.39
C VAL A 157 1.35 -14.58 13.57
N GLU A 158 2.01 -15.38 14.40
CA GLU A 158 1.57 -16.75 14.73
C GLU A 158 0.20 -16.72 15.41
N GLN A 159 0.01 -15.85 16.40
CA GLN A 159 -1.28 -15.70 17.07
C GLN A 159 -2.37 -15.15 16.11
N ALA A 160 -2.02 -14.21 15.22
CA ALA A 160 -2.95 -13.67 14.23
C ALA A 160 -3.39 -14.70 13.19
N ARG A 161 -2.60 -15.75 12.91
CA ARG A 161 -2.99 -16.85 12.01
C ARG A 161 -4.20 -17.65 12.51
N GLU A 162 -4.49 -17.64 13.79
CA GLU A 162 -5.68 -18.24 14.34
C GLU A 162 -6.97 -17.51 13.89
N GLY A 163 -6.84 -16.28 13.38
CA GLY A 163 -7.94 -15.51 12.80
C GLY A 163 -9.03 -15.08 13.78
N SER A 164 -8.75 -15.15 15.07
CA SER A 164 -9.74 -14.89 16.13
C SER A 164 -9.85 -13.39 16.49
N ARG A 165 -8.81 -12.60 16.18
CA ARG A 165 -8.73 -11.18 16.55
C ARG A 165 -8.00 -10.36 15.47
N PRO A 166 -8.28 -9.03 15.36
CA PRO A 166 -7.51 -8.13 14.53
C PRO A 166 -6.03 -8.10 14.91
N LEU A 167 -5.15 -7.99 13.90
CA LEU A 167 -3.70 -8.01 14.09
C LEU A 167 -3.22 -6.85 14.96
N ASP A 168 -3.76 -5.66 14.76
CA ASP A 168 -3.41 -4.44 15.51
C ASP A 168 -3.75 -4.53 17.01
N GLU A 169 -4.81 -5.27 17.38
CA GLU A 169 -5.12 -5.56 18.78
C GLU A 169 -4.08 -6.49 19.40
N ILE A 170 -3.63 -7.52 18.68
CA ILE A 170 -2.60 -8.45 19.13
C ILE A 170 -1.25 -7.74 19.25
N GLU A 171 -0.90 -6.90 18.27
CA GLU A 171 0.27 -6.03 18.31
C GLU A 171 0.24 -5.14 19.54
N LYS A 172 -0.87 -4.47 19.81
CA LYS A 172 -0.99 -3.57 20.97
C LYS A 172 -0.83 -4.30 22.28
N GLU A 173 -1.36 -5.52 22.40
CA GLU A 173 -1.24 -6.36 23.59
C GLU A 173 0.18 -6.85 23.81
N LEU A 174 0.83 -7.43 22.78
CA LEU A 174 2.13 -8.07 22.92
C LEU A 174 3.31 -7.10 22.82
N LEU A 175 3.18 -6.06 21.99
CA LEU A 175 4.27 -5.14 21.69
C LEU A 175 4.12 -3.76 22.35
N GLY A 176 2.91 -3.42 22.81
CA GLY A 176 2.57 -2.09 23.33
C GLY A 176 2.35 -1.04 22.23
N THR A 177 2.48 -1.42 20.98
CA THR A 177 2.32 -0.56 19.79
C THR A 177 1.61 -1.30 18.67
N THR A 178 1.23 -0.58 17.59
CA THR A 178 0.67 -1.17 16.37
C THR A 178 1.55 -0.84 15.17
N HIS A 179 1.42 -1.64 14.09
CA HIS A 179 2.11 -1.33 12.83
C HIS A 179 1.69 0.04 12.25
N ALA A 180 0.47 0.49 12.50
CA ALA A 180 0.01 1.81 12.07
C ALA A 180 0.74 2.94 12.83
N GLU A 181 0.93 2.81 14.15
CA GLU A 181 1.72 3.75 14.96
C GLU A 181 3.19 3.75 14.52
N VAL A 182 3.79 2.58 14.32
CA VAL A 182 5.17 2.45 13.84
C VAL A 182 5.32 3.00 12.43
N GLY A 183 4.37 2.73 11.53
CA GLY A 183 4.34 3.27 10.18
C GLY A 183 4.35 4.80 10.17
N HIS A 184 3.50 5.43 10.99
CA HIS A 184 3.50 6.88 11.19
C HIS A 184 4.88 7.40 11.58
N ASP A 185 5.50 6.83 12.64
CA ASP A 185 6.79 7.29 13.14
C ASP A 185 7.92 7.12 12.11
N VAL A 186 7.87 6.05 11.31
CA VAL A 186 8.82 5.78 10.22
C VAL A 186 8.68 6.83 9.11
N LEU A 187 7.45 7.12 8.66
CA LEU A 187 7.22 8.11 7.62
C LEU A 187 7.61 9.52 8.10
N ALA A 188 7.34 9.85 9.35
CA ALA A 188 7.78 11.10 9.98
C ALA A 188 9.32 11.20 10.06
N HIS A 189 10.00 10.10 10.44
CA HIS A 189 11.46 10.03 10.44
C HIS A 189 12.04 10.25 9.03
N TRP A 190 11.43 9.68 8.02
CA TRP A 190 11.80 9.90 6.62
C TRP A 190 11.34 11.25 6.06
N LYS A 191 10.67 12.08 6.85
CA LYS A 191 10.18 13.42 6.50
C LYS A 191 9.22 13.41 5.30
N LEU A 192 8.36 12.40 5.23
CA LEU A 192 7.27 12.40 4.26
C LEU A 192 6.24 13.48 4.62
N PRO A 193 5.40 13.90 3.65
CA PRO A 193 4.29 14.80 3.94
C PRO A 193 3.36 14.24 5.04
N ARG A 194 2.92 15.11 5.94
CA ARG A 194 2.01 14.77 7.03
C ARG A 194 0.74 14.04 6.56
N LEU A 195 0.31 14.33 5.34
CA LEU A 195 -0.80 13.64 4.70
C LEU A 195 -0.61 12.11 4.70
N TYR A 196 0.59 11.63 4.36
CA TYR A 196 0.89 10.19 4.35
C TYR A 196 1.05 9.63 5.76
N GLU A 197 1.76 10.36 6.64
CA GLU A 197 1.99 9.95 8.03
C GLU A 197 0.65 9.68 8.74
N GLU A 198 -0.23 10.67 8.76
CA GLU A 198 -1.53 10.60 9.43
C GLU A 198 -2.47 9.59 8.75
N SER A 199 -2.44 9.51 7.40
CA SER A 199 -3.29 8.56 6.68
C SER A 199 -2.88 7.11 6.93
N VAL A 200 -1.58 6.84 7.07
CA VAL A 200 -1.07 5.52 7.48
C VAL A 200 -1.45 5.22 8.92
N TRP A 201 -1.33 6.20 9.82
CA TRP A 201 -1.73 6.00 11.22
C TRP A 201 -3.21 5.64 11.36
N CYS A 202 -4.08 6.31 10.60
CA CYS A 202 -5.54 6.20 10.76
C CYS A 202 -6.20 5.18 9.82
N HIS A 203 -5.43 4.38 9.06
CA HIS A 203 -6.04 3.49 8.06
C HIS A 203 -6.95 2.40 8.64
N HIS A 204 -6.80 2.03 9.91
CA HIS A 204 -7.74 1.15 10.62
C HIS A 204 -8.93 1.90 11.24
N ALA A 205 -8.75 3.18 11.59
CA ALA A 205 -9.78 4.00 12.24
C ALA A 205 -9.91 5.39 11.57
N PRO A 206 -10.29 5.48 10.30
CA PRO A 206 -10.28 6.74 9.53
C PRO A 206 -11.23 7.79 10.07
N VAL A 207 -12.26 7.42 10.82
CA VAL A 207 -13.22 8.34 11.44
C VAL A 207 -12.62 9.28 12.51
N GLN A 208 -11.40 9.04 12.94
CA GLN A 208 -10.67 9.86 13.91
C GLN A 208 -9.96 11.06 13.25
N VAL A 209 -9.92 11.11 11.91
CA VAL A 209 -9.23 12.16 11.15
C VAL A 209 -10.11 13.39 11.01
N ILE A 210 -9.54 14.59 11.26
CA ILE A 210 -10.23 15.88 11.18
C ILE A 210 -10.08 16.50 9.78
N ASP A 211 -8.89 16.39 9.19
CA ASP A 211 -8.62 16.90 7.84
C ASP A 211 -9.37 16.08 6.78
N GLU A 212 -10.02 16.76 5.83
CA GLU A 212 -10.91 16.12 4.87
C GLU A 212 -10.16 15.24 3.87
N ASP A 213 -9.00 15.66 3.38
CA ASP A 213 -8.21 14.88 2.42
C ASP A 213 -7.55 13.68 3.10
N GLN A 214 -7.05 13.85 4.33
CA GLN A 214 -6.55 12.75 5.15
C GLN A 214 -7.67 11.73 5.44
N PHE A 215 -8.87 12.20 5.78
CA PHE A 215 -10.03 11.34 6.00
C PHE A 215 -10.40 10.56 4.73
N ARG A 216 -10.43 11.23 3.57
CA ARG A 216 -10.71 10.56 2.29
C ARG A 216 -9.68 9.48 1.99
N ILE A 217 -8.40 9.79 2.13
CA ILE A 217 -7.30 8.85 1.85
C ILE A 217 -7.35 7.68 2.84
N SER A 218 -7.40 7.93 4.15
CA SER A 218 -7.45 6.86 5.17
C SER A 218 -8.67 5.96 4.99
N GLY A 219 -9.84 6.55 4.71
CA GLY A 219 -11.07 5.80 4.51
C GLY A 219 -11.06 4.96 3.25
N ILE A 220 -10.54 5.49 2.15
CA ILE A 220 -10.38 4.72 0.90
C ILE A 220 -9.33 3.62 1.07
N VAL A 221 -8.21 3.88 1.76
CA VAL A 221 -7.20 2.86 2.05
C VAL A 221 -7.76 1.76 2.97
N ASN A 222 -8.60 2.11 3.95
CA ASN A 222 -9.31 1.13 4.78
C ASN A 222 -10.17 0.17 3.94
N ILE A 223 -10.98 0.72 3.01
CA ILE A 223 -11.77 -0.08 2.08
C ILE A 223 -10.86 -0.91 1.17
N ALA A 224 -9.80 -0.31 0.61
CA ALA A 224 -8.86 -0.97 -0.29
C ALA A 224 -8.15 -2.15 0.38
N ASN A 225 -7.69 -1.98 1.62
CA ASN A 225 -7.08 -3.03 2.43
C ASN A 225 -8.06 -4.20 2.61
N THR A 226 -9.31 -3.90 2.98
CA THR A 226 -10.37 -4.92 3.12
C THR A 226 -10.60 -5.67 1.80
N LEU A 227 -10.73 -4.98 0.65
CA LEU A 227 -10.90 -5.62 -0.66
C LEU A 227 -9.70 -6.49 -1.04
N THR A 228 -8.49 -6.07 -0.69
CA THR A 228 -7.26 -6.82 -0.94
C THR A 228 -7.26 -8.14 -0.18
N HIS A 229 -7.66 -8.12 1.09
CA HIS A 229 -7.86 -9.33 1.89
C HIS A 229 -8.97 -10.22 1.31
N MET A 230 -10.14 -9.65 0.98
CA MET A 230 -11.27 -10.38 0.42
C MET A 230 -10.93 -11.07 -0.90
N THR A 231 -10.10 -10.46 -1.73
CA THR A 231 -9.69 -11.03 -3.03
C THR A 231 -8.48 -11.96 -2.94
N GLY A 232 -7.90 -12.15 -1.74
CA GLY A 232 -6.77 -13.04 -1.51
C GLY A 232 -5.49 -12.60 -2.21
N ILE A 233 -5.29 -11.29 -2.37
CA ILE A 233 -4.11 -10.73 -2.99
C ILE A 233 -3.01 -10.58 -1.96
N GLY A 234 -1.96 -11.40 -2.07
CA GLY A 234 -0.84 -11.39 -1.14
C GLY A 234 -1.24 -11.73 0.29
N GLY A 235 -0.34 -11.41 1.23
CA GLY A 235 -0.58 -11.66 2.65
C GLY A 235 0.31 -10.78 3.53
N SER A 236 -0.30 -10.00 4.40
CA SER A 236 0.40 -9.07 5.31
C SER A 236 0.42 -9.57 6.78
N GLY A 237 0.29 -10.90 7.00
CA GLY A 237 0.27 -11.48 8.34
C GLY A 237 -1.09 -11.43 9.05
N ASN A 238 -2.10 -10.77 8.47
CA ASN A 238 -3.44 -10.67 9.03
C ASN A 238 -4.36 -11.74 8.44
N SER A 239 -4.95 -12.58 9.28
CA SER A 239 -5.93 -13.62 8.89
C SER A 239 -7.35 -13.33 9.40
N TYR A 240 -7.55 -12.25 10.14
CA TYR A 240 -8.84 -11.86 10.67
C TYR A 240 -9.77 -11.39 9.55
N PRO A 241 -11.00 -11.92 9.44
CA PRO A 241 -11.95 -11.50 8.42
C PRO A 241 -12.34 -10.02 8.62
N GLN A 242 -12.14 -9.21 7.58
CA GLN A 242 -12.52 -7.81 7.60
C GLN A 242 -13.79 -7.60 6.76
N LEU A 243 -14.64 -6.70 7.22
CA LEU A 243 -15.84 -6.28 6.50
C LEU A 243 -15.66 -4.83 6.04
N VAL A 244 -16.09 -4.54 4.82
CA VAL A 244 -16.08 -3.17 4.30
C VAL A 244 -17.07 -2.33 5.11
N PRO A 245 -16.64 -1.21 5.74
CA PRO A 245 -17.52 -0.40 6.54
C PRO A 245 -18.59 0.29 5.65
N GLY A 246 -19.85 -0.11 5.78
CA GLY A 246 -20.96 0.45 5.01
C GLY A 246 -21.12 1.98 5.18
N SER A 247 -20.72 2.52 6.34
CA SER A 247 -20.68 3.96 6.57
C SER A 247 -19.70 4.69 5.66
N LEU A 248 -18.52 4.10 5.41
CA LEU A 248 -17.52 4.67 4.49
C LEU A 248 -18.00 4.56 3.04
N LEU A 249 -18.58 3.41 2.64
CA LEU A 249 -19.15 3.26 1.30
C LEU A 249 -20.21 4.34 1.03
N LYS A 250 -21.11 4.56 1.96
CA LYS A 250 -22.12 5.62 1.86
C LYS A 250 -21.48 7.00 1.80
N LYS A 251 -20.49 7.29 2.64
CA LYS A 251 -19.80 8.58 2.69
C LYS A 251 -19.10 8.91 1.37
N PHE A 252 -18.49 7.90 0.72
CA PHE A 252 -17.79 8.08 -0.55
C PHE A 252 -18.65 7.80 -1.78
N SER A 253 -19.93 7.50 -1.60
CA SER A 253 -20.86 7.15 -2.69
C SER A 253 -20.35 5.98 -3.56
N LEU A 254 -19.67 5.01 -2.94
CA LEU A 254 -19.21 3.80 -3.58
C LEU A 254 -20.31 2.73 -3.50
N SER A 255 -20.83 2.32 -4.66
CA SER A 255 -21.82 1.24 -4.73
C SER A 255 -21.17 -0.14 -4.73
N GLU A 256 -21.93 -1.17 -4.34
CA GLU A 256 -21.52 -2.57 -4.44
C GLU A 256 -21.08 -2.93 -5.88
N THR A 257 -21.80 -2.45 -6.89
CA THR A 257 -21.43 -2.66 -8.30
C THR A 257 -20.02 -2.16 -8.61
N VAL A 258 -19.63 -0.99 -8.07
CA VAL A 258 -18.27 -0.45 -8.24
C VAL A 258 -17.24 -1.36 -7.58
N LEU A 259 -17.54 -1.88 -6.39
CA LEU A 259 -16.63 -2.80 -5.69
C LEU A 259 -16.49 -4.12 -6.47
N ASP A 260 -17.59 -4.68 -6.99
CA ASP A 260 -17.58 -5.90 -7.80
C ASP A 260 -16.74 -5.73 -9.08
N GLU A 261 -16.89 -4.61 -9.78
CA GLU A 261 -16.05 -4.27 -10.94
C GLU A 261 -14.56 -4.23 -10.58
N LEU A 262 -14.22 -3.61 -9.45
CA LEU A 262 -12.84 -3.51 -9.00
C LEU A 262 -12.29 -4.88 -8.57
N MET A 263 -13.05 -5.65 -7.81
CA MET A 263 -12.67 -7.00 -7.40
C MET A 263 -12.48 -7.96 -8.59
N ALA A 264 -13.19 -7.73 -9.71
CA ALA A 264 -13.00 -8.49 -10.92
C ALA A 264 -11.79 -8.05 -11.76
N SER A 265 -11.44 -6.75 -11.74
CA SER A 265 -10.43 -6.17 -12.63
C SER A 265 -9.04 -6.07 -12.03
N VAL A 266 -8.92 -5.64 -10.77
CA VAL A 266 -7.63 -5.39 -10.11
C VAL A 266 -6.76 -6.66 -9.97
N PRO A 267 -7.29 -7.82 -9.53
CA PRO A 267 -6.47 -9.03 -9.37
C PRO A 267 -5.76 -9.48 -10.65
N ARG A 268 -6.39 -9.25 -11.81
CA ARG A 268 -5.81 -9.62 -13.10
C ARG A 268 -4.61 -8.76 -13.51
N GLN A 269 -4.51 -7.56 -12.96
CA GLN A 269 -3.46 -6.59 -13.28
C GLN A 269 -2.28 -6.70 -12.33
N ILE A 270 -2.51 -7.15 -11.10
CA ILE A 270 -1.47 -7.22 -10.06
C ILE A 270 -0.34 -8.16 -10.45
N ASP A 271 -0.64 -9.33 -11.00
CA ASP A 271 0.38 -10.29 -11.37
C ASP A 271 1.37 -9.70 -12.39
N LEU A 272 0.85 -8.99 -13.40
CA LEU A 272 1.66 -8.30 -14.39
C LEU A 272 2.53 -7.20 -13.74
N ILE A 273 1.94 -6.38 -12.86
CA ILE A 273 2.67 -5.32 -12.18
C ILE A 273 3.75 -5.89 -11.26
N CYS A 274 3.45 -6.93 -10.49
CA CYS A 274 4.42 -7.57 -9.60
C CYS A 274 5.61 -8.18 -10.37
N GLU A 275 5.35 -8.78 -11.54
CA GLU A 275 6.42 -9.26 -12.42
C GLU A 275 7.29 -8.11 -12.93
N GLU A 276 6.68 -7.02 -13.41
CA GLU A 276 7.38 -5.85 -13.95
C GLU A 276 8.28 -5.15 -12.92
N ILE A 277 7.85 -5.09 -11.66
CA ILE A 277 8.64 -4.46 -10.59
C ILE A 277 9.55 -5.46 -9.84
N GLY A 278 9.59 -6.73 -10.25
CA GLY A 278 10.53 -7.73 -9.75
C GLY A 278 10.12 -8.42 -8.45
N ILE A 279 8.84 -8.36 -8.06
CA ILE A 279 8.32 -9.08 -6.88
C ILE A 279 8.02 -10.55 -7.22
N GLY A 280 7.79 -10.88 -8.51
CA GLY A 280 7.52 -12.24 -8.99
C GLY A 280 6.06 -12.68 -8.85
N LYS A 281 5.77 -13.90 -9.33
CA LYS A 281 4.43 -14.51 -9.22
C LYS A 281 4.14 -15.02 -7.82
N PRO A 282 2.83 -15.13 -7.43
CA PRO A 282 2.47 -15.75 -6.16
C PRO A 282 2.99 -17.18 -6.11
N ALA A 283 3.40 -17.63 -4.93
CA ALA A 283 3.45 -19.06 -4.67
C ALA A 283 2.02 -19.59 -4.84
N GLU A 284 1.80 -20.50 -5.80
CA GLU A 284 0.50 -21.17 -5.96
C GLU A 284 0.21 -21.92 -4.66
N GLY A 285 -0.52 -21.29 -3.74
CA GLY A 285 -0.83 -21.81 -2.42
C GLY A 285 -2.32 -22.09 -2.29
N LEU A 286 -2.62 -23.16 -1.57
CA LEU A 286 -3.95 -23.60 -1.13
C LEU A 286 -4.82 -22.45 -0.56
N PHE A 287 -4.21 -21.40 -0.02
CA PHE A 287 -4.83 -20.23 0.57
C PHE A 287 -5.64 -19.39 -0.43
N GLY A 288 -5.14 -19.18 -1.64
CA GLY A 288 -5.88 -18.48 -2.70
C GLY A 288 -7.10 -19.27 -3.20
N LEU A 289 -7.06 -20.59 -3.12
CA LEU A 289 -8.19 -21.48 -3.43
C LEU A 289 -9.24 -21.47 -2.30
N VAL A 290 -8.80 -21.48 -1.05
CA VAL A 290 -9.69 -21.48 0.13
C VAL A 290 -10.41 -20.14 0.28
N ASN A 291 -9.73 -19.01 0.07
CA ASN A 291 -10.37 -17.68 0.09
C ASN A 291 -11.40 -17.52 -1.04
N ARG A 292 -11.09 -17.99 -2.26
CA ARG A 292 -12.09 -18.00 -3.35
C ARG A 292 -13.31 -18.88 -3.03
N ALA A 293 -13.11 -20.00 -2.32
CA ALA A 293 -14.21 -20.86 -1.87
C ALA A 293 -15.03 -20.19 -0.73
N SER A 294 -14.38 -19.51 0.20
CA SER A 294 -15.04 -18.77 1.28
C SER A 294 -15.85 -17.57 0.77
N MET A 295 -15.37 -16.86 -0.24
CA MET A 295 -16.10 -15.78 -0.90
C MET A 295 -17.39 -16.28 -1.56
N ARG A 296 -17.34 -17.42 -2.28
CA ARG A 296 -18.55 -18.04 -2.83
C ARG A 296 -19.56 -18.47 -1.76
N LEU A 297 -19.09 -18.89 -0.58
CA LEU A 297 -19.97 -19.25 0.53
C LEU A 297 -20.60 -18.04 1.21
N SER A 298 -19.90 -16.90 1.31
CA SER A 298 -20.48 -15.66 1.83
C SER A 298 -21.49 -15.04 0.87
N GLU A 299 -21.28 -15.12 -0.45
CA GLU A 299 -22.27 -14.73 -1.46
C GLU A 299 -23.58 -15.54 -1.38
N ILE A 300 -23.48 -16.82 -1.00
CA ILE A 300 -24.64 -17.69 -0.80
C ILE A 300 -25.36 -17.36 0.51
N SER A 301 -24.63 -16.97 1.56
CA SER A 301 -25.19 -16.63 2.88
C SER A 301 -25.90 -15.27 2.93
N VAL A 302 -25.60 -14.34 2.02
CA VAL A 302 -26.28 -13.04 1.91
C VAL A 302 -27.57 -13.13 1.07
N LYS A 303 -27.78 -14.23 0.34
CA LYS A 303 -28.97 -14.45 -0.49
C LYS A 303 -30.03 -15.34 0.18
N LEU A 304 -29.81 -15.78 1.40
CA LEU A 304 -30.77 -16.48 2.27
C LEU A 304 -31.19 -15.59 3.44
#